data_538b2a03108811916477b8975f2012ab
#
_entry.id   538b2a03108811916477b8975f2012ab
#
_cell.length_a   1.000
_cell.length_b   1.000
_cell.length_c   1.000
_cell.angle_alpha   90.00
_cell.angle_beta   90.00
_cell.angle_gamma   90.00
#
_symmetry.space_group_name_H-M   'P 1'
#
loop_
_entity.id
_entity.type
_entity.pdbx_description
1 polymer ?
#
loop_
_entity_poly.entity_id
_entity_poly.type
_entity_poly.pdbx_seq_one_letter_code
_entity_poly.pdbx_strand_id
1 'polypeptide(L)'
;MQLFPLILFGIATAFSPGPNNIMTSYTAFNFGFRKAIPTMLGVIIGWTLLIILLQLTSGAIFQKYAFIQTTIKILGSIYLIYMAYKLSFAGQTKDKKIDPKPVTFLNTFWFQFVNPKSIIVGLTSISLFIDTQNNYLRDSIVLTFVWFLMAVG
;
A
#
# COMPACT_ATOMS: atom_id res chain seq x y z
N MET A 1 6.92 -11.68 15.01
CA MET A 1 6.08 -11.38 13.80
C MET A 1 5.63 -12.66 13.12
N GLN A 2 4.38 -12.73 12.67
CA GLN A 2 3.82 -13.88 11.95
C GLN A 2 3.94 -13.63 10.43
N LEU A 3 4.88 -14.31 9.77
CA LEU A 3 5.18 -14.09 8.34
C LEU A 3 4.06 -14.56 7.41
N PHE A 4 3.47 -15.73 7.67
CA PHE A 4 2.44 -16.28 6.79
C PHE A 4 1.18 -15.38 6.69
N PRO A 5 0.58 -14.90 7.80
CA PRO A 5 -0.50 -13.92 7.73
C PRO A 5 -0.09 -12.60 7.06
N LEU A 6 1.14 -12.12 7.26
CA LEU A 6 1.66 -10.93 6.59
C LEU A 6 1.70 -11.11 5.06
N ILE A 7 2.20 -12.26 4.59
CA ILE A 7 2.27 -12.57 3.15
C ILE A 7 0.85 -12.63 2.56
N LEU A 8 -0.09 -13.32 3.22
CA LEU A 8 -1.48 -13.39 2.76
C LEU A 8 -2.14 -12.01 2.72
N PHE A 9 -1.92 -11.20 3.75
CA PHE A 9 -2.42 -9.82 3.81
C PHE A 9 -1.84 -8.98 2.66
N GLY A 10 -0.54 -9.10 2.41
CA GLY A 10 0.15 -8.41 1.33
C GLY A 10 -0.38 -8.81 -0.05
N ILE A 11 -0.53 -10.11 -0.32
CA ILE A 11 -1.11 -10.62 -1.57
C ILE A 11 -2.53 -10.07 -1.75
N ALA A 12 -3.40 -10.21 -0.75
CA ALA A 12 -4.77 -9.74 -0.81
C ALA A 12 -4.87 -8.23 -1.11
N THR A 13 -4.00 -7.42 -0.50
CA THR A 13 -3.99 -5.97 -0.70
C THR A 13 -3.31 -5.54 -1.99
N ALA A 14 -2.24 -6.22 -2.42
CA ALA A 14 -1.54 -5.93 -3.68
C ALA A 14 -2.44 -6.23 -4.90
N PHE A 15 -3.11 -7.38 -4.91
CA PHE A 15 -4.00 -7.77 -6.00
C PHE A 15 -5.38 -7.10 -5.96
N SER A 16 -5.75 -6.46 -4.84
CA SER A 16 -7.00 -5.68 -4.83
C SER A 16 -6.85 -4.46 -5.74
N PRO A 17 -7.75 -4.27 -6.73
CA PRO A 17 -7.70 -3.13 -7.64
C PRO A 17 -7.65 -1.82 -6.86
N GLY A 18 -6.71 -0.97 -7.21
CA GLY A 18 -6.51 0.33 -6.57
C GLY A 18 -5.87 1.31 -7.54
N PRO A 19 -5.77 2.59 -7.16
CA PRO A 19 -5.25 3.63 -8.03
C PRO A 19 -3.87 3.31 -8.62
N ASN A 20 -2.97 2.69 -7.84
CA ASN A 20 -1.64 2.30 -8.31
C ASN A 20 -1.70 1.30 -9.46
N ASN A 21 -2.51 0.23 -9.29
CA ASN A 21 -2.68 -0.81 -10.30
C ASN A 21 -3.34 -0.22 -11.57
N ILE A 22 -4.32 0.68 -11.40
CA ILE A 22 -4.97 1.36 -12.51
C ILE A 22 -3.98 2.23 -13.29
N MET A 23 -3.19 3.07 -12.60
CA MET A 23 -2.21 3.95 -13.25
C MET A 23 -1.12 3.16 -13.98
N THR A 24 -0.62 2.08 -13.37
CA THR A 24 0.41 1.23 -13.98
C THR A 24 -0.14 0.48 -15.18
N SER A 25 -1.31 -0.17 -15.05
CA SER A 25 -1.97 -0.89 -16.14
C SER A 25 -2.35 0.05 -17.28
N TYR A 26 -2.92 1.22 -16.98
CA TYR A 26 -3.23 2.24 -17.98
C TYR A 26 -1.99 2.62 -18.81
N THR A 27 -0.86 2.87 -18.11
CA THR A 27 0.38 3.24 -18.80
C THR A 27 0.92 2.08 -19.64
N ALA A 28 0.88 0.84 -19.11
CA ALA A 28 1.34 -0.34 -19.82
C ALA A 28 0.51 -0.64 -21.08
N PHE A 29 -0.82 -0.58 -20.99
CA PHE A 29 -1.72 -0.88 -22.10
C PHE A 29 -1.69 0.17 -23.20
N ASN A 30 -1.63 1.46 -22.83
CA ASN A 30 -1.71 2.53 -23.84
C ASN A 30 -0.35 2.93 -24.41
N PHE A 31 0.76 2.73 -23.69
CA PHE A 31 2.08 3.26 -24.07
C PHE A 31 3.17 2.19 -24.11
N GLY A 32 2.85 0.96 -23.73
CA GLY A 32 3.76 -0.17 -23.69
C GLY A 32 4.53 -0.29 -22.37
N PHE A 33 5.01 -1.51 -22.10
CA PHE A 33 5.64 -1.90 -20.84
C PHE A 33 6.85 -1.02 -20.47
N ARG A 34 7.70 -0.67 -21.44
CA ARG A 34 8.88 0.18 -21.19
C ARG A 34 8.52 1.55 -20.59
N LYS A 35 7.40 2.14 -21.01
CA LYS A 35 6.91 3.41 -20.45
C LYS A 35 6.19 3.25 -19.12
N ALA A 36 5.76 2.04 -18.76
CA ALA A 36 5.20 1.74 -17.45
C ALA A 36 6.30 1.53 -16.37
N ILE A 37 7.54 1.21 -16.74
CA ILE A 37 8.64 1.02 -15.78
C ILE A 37 8.81 2.23 -14.84
N PRO A 38 8.90 3.49 -15.31
CA PRO A 38 8.98 4.65 -14.41
C PRO A 38 7.79 4.76 -13.46
N THR A 39 6.57 4.44 -13.92
CA THR A 39 5.35 4.42 -13.10
C THR A 39 5.48 3.37 -11.97
N MET A 40 5.92 2.16 -12.31
CA MET A 40 6.14 1.07 -11.35
C MET A 40 7.21 1.44 -10.32
N LEU A 41 8.35 1.97 -10.76
CA LEU A 41 9.42 2.44 -9.88
C LEU A 41 8.94 3.54 -8.93
N GLY A 42 8.11 4.45 -9.40
CA GLY A 42 7.49 5.47 -8.55
C GLY A 42 6.60 4.86 -7.45
N VAL A 43 5.82 3.84 -7.78
CA VAL A 43 5.03 3.08 -6.80
C VAL A 43 5.95 2.38 -5.79
N ILE A 44 6.93 1.60 -6.26
CA ILE A 44 7.83 0.81 -5.41
C ILE A 44 8.58 1.70 -4.42
N ILE A 45 9.25 2.74 -4.93
CA ILE A 45 10.08 3.61 -4.10
C ILE A 45 9.22 4.47 -3.18
N GLY A 46 8.12 5.03 -3.71
CA GLY A 46 7.19 5.86 -2.92
C GLY A 46 6.51 5.05 -1.81
N TRP A 47 6.06 3.82 -2.11
CA TRP A 47 5.48 2.92 -1.11
C TRP A 47 6.48 2.52 -0.03
N THR A 48 7.70 2.13 -0.43
CA THR A 48 8.74 1.75 0.52
C THR A 48 9.09 2.91 1.46
N LEU A 49 9.24 4.12 0.91
CA LEU A 49 9.50 5.31 1.72
C LEU A 49 8.33 5.63 2.65
N LEU A 50 7.08 5.53 2.16
CA LEU A 50 5.90 5.75 2.99
C LEU A 50 5.85 4.77 4.16
N ILE A 51 6.09 3.46 3.94
CA ILE A 51 6.12 2.45 5.00
C ILE A 51 7.18 2.78 6.06
N ILE A 52 8.38 3.17 5.64
CA ILE A 52 9.44 3.58 6.57
C ILE A 52 9.01 4.79 7.40
N LEU A 53 8.47 5.82 6.77
CA LEU A 53 8.00 7.01 7.47
C LEU A 53 6.86 6.72 8.44
N LEU A 54 5.90 5.87 8.03
CA LEU A 54 4.82 5.45 8.92
C LEU A 54 5.35 4.65 10.12
N GLN A 55 6.33 3.79 9.95
CA GLN A 55 6.96 3.07 11.05
C GLN A 55 7.67 4.03 12.01
N LEU A 56 8.48 4.95 11.50
CA LEU A 56 9.20 5.92 12.34
C LEU A 56 8.27 6.81 13.17
N THR A 57 7.12 7.18 12.62
CA THR A 57 6.16 8.05 13.31
C THR A 57 5.19 7.29 14.20
N SER A 58 4.70 6.12 13.77
CA SER A 58 3.68 5.37 14.50
C SER A 58 4.22 4.56 15.68
N GLY A 59 5.49 4.15 15.63
CA GLY A 59 6.09 3.31 16.68
C GLY A 59 6.04 3.97 18.06
N ALA A 60 6.48 5.20 18.19
CA ALA A 60 6.46 5.95 19.44
C ALA A 60 5.01 6.21 19.91
N ILE A 61 4.09 6.49 18.98
CA ILE A 61 2.69 6.72 19.27
C ILE A 61 2.03 5.43 19.80
N PHE A 62 2.28 4.29 19.16
CA PHE A 62 1.69 3.01 19.55
C PHE A 62 2.22 2.49 20.88
N GLN A 63 3.51 2.71 21.17
CA GLN A 63 4.08 2.39 22.48
C GLN A 63 3.43 3.20 23.61
N LYS A 64 3.18 4.50 23.37
CA LYS A 64 2.59 5.39 24.36
C LYS A 64 1.07 5.23 24.50
N TYR A 65 0.38 4.95 23.39
CA TYR A 65 -1.07 4.91 23.31
C TYR A 65 -1.56 3.63 22.62
N ALA A 66 -1.53 2.50 23.31
CA ALA A 66 -1.90 1.19 22.76
C ALA A 66 -3.34 1.14 22.19
N PHE A 67 -4.26 1.97 22.71
CA PHE A 67 -5.63 2.06 22.16
C PHE A 67 -5.66 2.56 20.73
N ILE A 68 -4.74 3.46 20.33
CA ILE A 68 -4.64 3.97 18.95
C ILE A 68 -4.31 2.82 18.00
N GLN A 69 -3.37 1.94 18.39
CA GLN A 69 -3.04 0.77 17.59
C GLN A 69 -4.28 -0.13 17.38
N THR A 70 -5.03 -0.40 18.44
CA THR A 70 -6.26 -1.22 18.36
C THR A 70 -7.32 -0.56 17.48
N THR A 71 -7.51 0.76 17.59
CA THR A 71 -8.45 1.52 16.77
C THR A 71 -8.07 1.44 15.29
N ILE A 72 -6.79 1.61 14.95
CA ILE A 72 -6.30 1.51 13.55
C ILE A 72 -6.50 0.10 13.01
N LYS A 73 -6.25 -0.95 13.81
CA LYS A 73 -6.52 -2.34 13.40
C LYS A 73 -7.99 -2.52 12.98
N ILE A 74 -8.92 -2.06 13.81
CA ILE A 74 -10.37 -2.20 13.56
C ILE A 74 -10.77 -1.40 12.32
N LEU A 75 -10.43 -0.11 12.26
CA LEU A 75 -10.77 0.76 11.13
C LEU A 75 -10.13 0.30 9.83
N GLY A 76 -8.88 -0.14 9.87
CA GLY A 76 -8.17 -0.70 8.72
C GLY A 76 -8.84 -1.97 8.20
N SER A 77 -9.25 -2.87 9.09
CA SER A 77 -9.97 -4.10 8.72
C SER A 77 -11.32 -3.79 8.08
N ILE A 78 -12.11 -2.86 8.66
CA ILE A 78 -13.38 -2.40 8.10
C ILE A 78 -13.15 -1.79 6.70
N TYR A 79 -12.13 -0.96 6.54
CA TYR A 79 -11.81 -0.35 5.25
C TYR A 79 -11.45 -1.39 4.19
N LEU A 80 -10.69 -2.42 4.55
CA LEU A 80 -10.34 -3.51 3.61
C LEU A 80 -11.57 -4.30 3.18
N ILE A 81 -12.49 -4.60 4.11
CA ILE A 81 -13.79 -5.24 3.80
C ILE A 81 -14.61 -4.34 2.88
N TYR A 82 -14.70 -3.03 3.16
CA TYR A 82 -15.37 -2.05 2.31
C TYR A 82 -14.77 -2.02 0.89
N MET A 83 -13.44 -2.00 0.79
CA MET A 83 -12.74 -2.03 -0.50
C MET A 83 -13.03 -3.33 -1.27
N ALA A 84 -12.99 -4.49 -0.61
CA ALA A 84 -13.34 -5.77 -1.22
C ALA A 84 -14.77 -5.77 -1.75
N TYR A 85 -15.73 -5.28 -0.94
CA TYR A 85 -17.13 -5.13 -1.35
C TYR A 85 -17.25 -4.22 -2.59
N LYS A 86 -16.68 -3.02 -2.54
CA LYS A 86 -16.74 -2.05 -3.65
C LYS A 86 -16.18 -2.62 -4.95
N LEU A 87 -15.11 -3.43 -4.86
CA LEU A 87 -14.50 -4.06 -6.03
C LEU A 87 -15.36 -5.18 -6.61
N SER A 88 -16.02 -5.96 -5.75
CA SER A 88 -16.94 -7.02 -6.20
C SER A 88 -18.11 -6.49 -7.02
N PHE A 89 -18.49 -5.23 -6.84
CA PHE A 89 -19.59 -4.56 -7.53
C PHE A 89 -19.16 -3.44 -8.48
N ALA A 90 -17.86 -3.22 -8.68
CA ALA A 90 -17.35 -2.24 -9.64
C ALA A 90 -17.57 -2.78 -11.08
N GLY A 91 -18.75 -2.55 -11.61
CA GLY A 91 -19.02 -2.71 -13.04
C GLY A 91 -18.15 -1.78 -13.88
N GLN A 92 -18.01 -2.11 -15.17
CA GLN A 92 -17.18 -1.41 -16.16
C GLN A 92 -17.33 0.12 -16.06
N THR A 93 -16.25 0.80 -15.77
CA THR A 93 -16.20 2.27 -15.82
C THR A 93 -16.34 2.73 -17.25
N LYS A 94 -17.38 3.53 -17.51
CA LYS A 94 -17.58 4.20 -18.82
C LYS A 94 -16.40 5.12 -19.13
N ASP A 95 -15.92 5.04 -20.35
CA ASP A 95 -14.84 5.82 -20.94
C ASP A 95 -14.97 7.32 -20.64
N LYS A 96 -14.10 7.82 -19.74
CA LYS A 96 -13.74 9.24 -19.77
C LYS A 96 -12.59 9.39 -20.79
N LYS A 97 -12.82 10.18 -21.84
CA LYS A 97 -11.77 10.60 -22.78
C LYS A 97 -10.73 11.40 -21.97
N ILE A 98 -9.67 10.71 -21.57
CA ILE A 98 -8.49 11.32 -20.94
C ILE A 98 -7.49 11.51 -22.07
N ASP A 99 -6.92 12.72 -22.17
CA ASP A 99 -5.83 13.01 -23.09
C ASP A 99 -4.67 12.03 -22.79
N PRO A 100 -4.29 11.14 -23.73
CA PRO A 100 -3.47 9.98 -23.40
C PRO A 100 -2.01 10.39 -23.16
N LYS A 101 -1.65 10.56 -21.90
CA LYS A 101 -0.26 10.78 -21.47
C LYS A 101 0.17 9.66 -20.53
N PRO A 102 1.41 9.14 -20.66
CA PRO A 102 1.93 8.15 -19.71
C PRO A 102 2.03 8.77 -18.32
N VAL A 103 1.66 8.00 -17.29
CA VAL A 103 1.84 8.42 -15.91
C VAL A 103 3.34 8.38 -15.59
N THR A 104 3.85 9.44 -14.97
CA THR A 104 5.28 9.56 -14.69
C THR A 104 5.68 8.96 -13.35
N PHE A 105 7.00 8.73 -13.15
CA PHE A 105 7.56 8.33 -11.86
C PHE A 105 7.12 9.27 -10.73
N LEU A 106 7.26 10.58 -10.90
CA LEU A 106 6.93 11.56 -9.86
C LEU A 106 5.44 11.54 -9.49
N ASN A 107 4.56 11.35 -10.48
CA ASN A 107 3.13 11.26 -10.22
C ASN A 107 2.82 10.09 -9.27
N THR A 108 3.34 8.90 -9.55
CA THR A 108 3.08 7.72 -8.72
C THR A 108 3.85 7.73 -7.41
N PHE A 109 5.05 8.30 -7.38
CA PHE A 109 5.83 8.47 -6.17
C PHE A 109 5.10 9.34 -5.14
N TRP A 110 4.74 10.56 -5.50
CA TRP A 110 4.05 11.47 -4.59
C TRP A 110 2.62 11.03 -4.27
N PHE A 111 1.99 10.34 -5.21
CA PHE A 111 0.65 9.82 -4.99
C PHE A 111 0.57 8.85 -3.80
N GLN A 112 1.64 8.11 -3.46
CA GLN A 112 1.64 7.20 -2.31
C GLN A 112 1.31 7.92 -1.01
N PHE A 113 1.79 9.16 -0.83
CA PHE A 113 1.62 9.94 0.40
C PHE A 113 0.22 10.53 0.59
N VAL A 114 -0.57 10.59 -0.48
CA VAL A 114 -1.97 11.07 -0.45
C VAL A 114 -2.98 9.97 -0.76
N ASN A 115 -2.51 8.76 -1.12
CA ASN A 115 -3.37 7.64 -1.43
C ASN A 115 -3.94 7.01 -0.14
N PRO A 116 -5.24 7.12 0.13
CA PRO A 116 -5.83 6.59 1.36
C PRO A 116 -5.64 5.09 1.50
N LYS A 117 -5.66 4.33 0.39
CA LYS A 117 -5.39 2.89 0.43
C LYS A 117 -3.98 2.62 0.94
N SER A 118 -2.97 3.32 0.44
CA SER A 118 -1.57 3.15 0.86
C SER A 118 -1.41 3.46 2.35
N ILE A 119 -1.92 4.60 2.80
CA ILE A 119 -1.81 5.01 4.20
C ILE A 119 -2.50 4.01 5.13
N ILE A 120 -3.73 3.60 4.83
CA ILE A 120 -4.50 2.68 5.66
C ILE A 120 -3.87 1.28 5.67
N VAL A 121 -3.47 0.75 4.52
CA VAL A 121 -2.78 -0.55 4.43
C VAL A 121 -1.45 -0.51 5.19
N GLY A 122 -0.68 0.57 5.07
CA GLY A 122 0.58 0.75 5.80
C GLY A 122 0.37 0.76 7.31
N LEU A 123 -0.52 1.61 7.82
CA LEU A 123 -0.82 1.68 9.26
C LEU A 123 -1.40 0.37 9.80
N THR A 124 -2.28 -0.28 9.05
CA THR A 124 -2.86 -1.58 9.41
C THR A 124 -1.77 -2.66 9.49
N SER A 125 -0.85 -2.70 8.51
CA SER A 125 0.28 -3.63 8.52
C SER A 125 1.16 -3.46 9.76
N ILE A 126 1.51 -2.23 10.10
CA ILE A 126 2.31 -1.91 11.28
C ILE A 126 1.57 -2.35 12.55
N SER A 127 0.28 -2.02 12.65
CA SER A 127 -0.55 -2.35 13.81
C SER A 127 -0.75 -3.86 14.02
N LEU A 128 -0.85 -4.63 12.93
CA LEU A 128 -1.09 -6.08 12.99
C LEU A 128 0.17 -6.90 13.22
N PHE A 129 1.30 -6.47 12.62
CA PHE A 129 2.47 -7.34 12.46
C PHE A 129 3.71 -6.88 13.22
N ILE A 130 3.77 -5.64 13.72
CA ILE A 130 4.91 -5.16 14.51
C ILE A 130 4.62 -5.29 15.99
N ASP A 131 5.51 -6.00 16.71
CA ASP A 131 5.54 -5.99 18.17
C ASP A 131 6.25 -4.73 18.66
N THR A 132 5.44 -3.76 19.08
CA THR A 132 5.94 -2.45 19.51
C THR A 132 6.65 -2.48 20.86
N GLN A 133 6.51 -3.55 21.64
CA GLN A 133 7.06 -3.66 23.00
C GLN A 133 8.42 -4.35 23.03
N ASN A 134 8.62 -5.40 22.21
CA ASN A 134 9.80 -6.26 22.34
C ASN A 134 10.72 -6.27 21.12
N ASN A 135 10.17 -6.24 19.90
CA ASN A 135 10.94 -6.52 18.68
C ASN A 135 10.72 -5.47 17.57
N TYR A 136 10.46 -4.22 17.95
CA TYR A 136 10.07 -3.17 17.01
C TYR A 136 11.00 -3.05 15.81
N LEU A 137 12.31 -2.91 16.03
CA LEU A 137 13.28 -2.69 14.97
C LEU A 137 13.37 -3.89 14.00
N ARG A 138 13.46 -5.11 14.56
CA ARG A 138 13.52 -6.34 13.75
C ARG A 138 12.24 -6.49 12.91
N ASP A 139 11.08 -6.34 13.52
CA ASP A 139 9.80 -6.50 12.84
C ASP A 139 9.58 -5.41 11.79
N SER A 140 10.05 -4.19 12.04
CA SER A 140 10.03 -3.08 11.06
C SER A 140 10.88 -3.37 9.82
N ILE A 141 12.09 -3.89 10.00
CA ILE A 141 12.98 -4.26 8.89
C ILE A 141 12.34 -5.37 8.05
N VAL A 142 11.83 -6.43 8.70
CA VAL A 142 11.21 -7.56 8.01
C VAL A 142 9.94 -7.10 7.28
N LEU A 143 9.10 -6.28 7.92
CA LEU A 143 7.89 -5.73 7.29
C LEU A 143 8.24 -4.92 6.03
N THR A 144 9.22 -4.02 6.13
CA THR A 144 9.66 -3.21 4.98
C THR A 144 10.18 -4.08 3.85
N PHE A 145 10.99 -5.08 4.16
CA PHE A 145 11.54 -6.00 3.16
C PHE A 145 10.45 -6.82 2.45
N VAL A 146 9.50 -7.37 3.21
CA VAL A 146 8.37 -8.10 2.63
C VAL A 146 7.53 -7.20 1.71
N TRP A 147 7.20 -5.99 2.14
CA TRP A 147 6.46 -5.04 1.32
C TRP A 147 7.23 -4.57 0.07
N PHE A 148 8.54 -4.40 0.18
CA PHE A 148 9.39 -4.10 -0.98
C PHE A 148 9.34 -5.23 -2.01
N LEU A 149 9.50 -6.49 -1.57
CA LEU A 149 9.41 -7.64 -2.46
C LEU A 149 8.03 -7.74 -3.14
N MET A 150 6.94 -7.50 -2.40
CA MET A 150 5.59 -7.51 -2.96
C MET A 150 5.29 -6.34 -3.90
N ALA A 151 6.00 -5.24 -3.78
CA ALA A 151 5.85 -4.11 -4.70
C ALA A 151 6.63 -4.31 -6.00
N VAL A 152 7.65 -5.17 -5.99
CA VAL A 152 8.46 -5.52 -7.18
C VAL A 152 7.83 -6.67 -7.99
N GLY A 153 7.18 -7.64 -7.34
CA GLY A 153 6.58 -8.83 -7.97
C GLY A 153 5.20 -8.62 -8.47
#